data_facd01f3cef9b2e176314acd6d0ec003
#
_entry.id   facd01f3cef9b2e176314acd6d0ec003
#
_cell.length_a   1.000
_cell.length_b   1.000
_cell.length_c   1.000
_cell.angle_alpha   90.00
_cell.angle_beta   90.00
_cell.angle_gamma   90.00
#
_symmetry.space_group_name_H-M   'P 1'
#
loop_
_entity.id
_entity.type
_entity.pdbx_description
1 polymer ?
#
loop_
_entity_poly.entity_id
_entity_poly.type
_entity_poly.pdbx_seq_one_letter_code
_entity_poly.pdbx_strand_id
1 'polypeptide(L)'
;MNSNGNVSVSGPNEKIIQNKHNDYDSKEEKIMPLVTSKEMLLKAQKGGYAVGAFNAENMEMVKAIIQAAEELKAPVMIQTTPSTVKYGTVETYAAIVAAEAAKASVPVCLHLDHGSSFELAMQAMHAGYTSVMIDGSKLDFEDNIRETRRVADVAAALDIPCEAELGKVGGKEDDLEAEADTNTDPQEAKEFVERTG
;
A
#
# COMPACT_ATOMS: atom_id res chain seq x y z
N MET A 1 -7.13 75.34 19.72
CA MET A 1 -8.07 75.47 20.85
C MET A 1 -9.21 74.54 20.59
N ASN A 2 -9.18 73.42 21.28
CA ASN A 2 -10.18 72.73 22.10
C ASN A 2 -11.59 72.81 21.52
N SER A 3 -12.34 71.73 21.42
CA SER A 3 -12.68 70.83 22.50
C SER A 3 -13.41 69.56 22.01
N ASN A 4 -13.15 68.55 22.74
CA ASN A 4 -13.82 67.22 22.68
C ASN A 4 -15.32 67.31 23.03
N GLY A 5 -16.13 66.53 22.34
CA GLY A 5 -17.50 66.25 22.73
C GLY A 5 -17.77 64.76 22.64
N ASN A 6 -17.54 64.07 23.76
CA ASN A 6 -18.02 62.69 23.97
C ASN A 6 -19.54 62.73 24.20
N VAL A 7 -20.28 62.01 23.35
CA VAL A 7 -21.67 61.70 23.66
C VAL A 7 -21.74 60.17 23.88
N SER A 8 -21.92 59.80 25.15
CA SER A 8 -22.26 58.44 25.57
C SER A 8 -23.76 58.22 25.39
N VAL A 9 -24.15 57.26 24.58
CA VAL A 9 -25.53 56.75 24.55
C VAL A 9 -25.53 55.35 25.17
N SER A 10 -25.97 55.28 26.40
CA SER A 10 -26.30 54.02 27.09
C SER A 10 -27.67 53.53 26.62
N GLY A 11 -27.74 52.37 25.99
CA GLY A 11 -28.98 51.62 25.73
C GLY A 11 -28.93 50.26 26.38
N PRO A 12 -30.00 49.83 27.06
CA PRO A 12 -30.02 48.56 27.81
C PRO A 12 -30.41 47.41 26.89
N ASN A 13 -29.54 46.48 26.73
CA ASN A 13 -29.86 45.05 26.44
C ASN A 13 -28.62 44.34 25.83
N GLU A 14 -27.57 44.22 26.59
CA GLU A 14 -26.57 43.19 26.33
C GLU A 14 -27.10 41.85 26.83
N LYS A 15 -27.78 41.13 25.94
CA LYS A 15 -27.91 39.67 26.12
C LYS A 15 -26.56 39.05 25.87
N ILE A 16 -25.93 38.62 26.95
CA ILE A 16 -24.77 37.76 26.94
C ILE A 16 -25.13 36.49 26.15
N ILE A 17 -24.68 36.42 24.92
CA ILE A 17 -24.65 35.18 24.17
C ILE A 17 -23.53 34.37 24.80
N GLN A 18 -23.89 33.49 25.79
CA GLN A 18 -23.00 32.44 26.22
C GLN A 18 -22.79 31.54 24.99
N ASN A 19 -21.63 31.68 24.36
CA ASN A 19 -21.11 30.67 23.46
C ASN A 19 -21.00 29.37 24.27
N LYS A 20 -21.99 28.50 24.11
CA LYS A 20 -21.76 27.08 24.38
C LYS A 20 -20.64 26.67 23.45
N HIS A 21 -19.44 26.51 24.00
CA HIS A 21 -18.44 25.69 23.41
C HIS A 21 -19.12 24.31 23.23
N ASN A 22 -19.47 24.03 21.98
CA ASN A 22 -19.66 22.65 21.59
C ASN A 22 -18.30 22.01 21.75
N ASP A 23 -18.11 21.28 22.83
CA ASP A 23 -17.13 20.23 22.94
C ASP A 23 -17.54 19.18 21.88
N TYR A 24 -17.19 19.44 20.62
CA TYR A 24 -16.94 18.36 19.70
C TYR A 24 -15.71 17.65 20.25
N ASP A 25 -15.97 16.67 21.09
CA ASP A 25 -15.03 15.61 21.39
C ASP A 25 -14.74 14.93 20.04
N SER A 26 -13.86 15.54 19.26
CA SER A 26 -13.30 14.95 18.08
C SER A 26 -12.44 13.78 18.59
N LYS A 27 -13.04 12.62 18.75
CA LYS A 27 -12.31 11.39 18.56
C LYS A 27 -11.71 11.57 17.18
N GLU A 28 -10.43 11.95 17.14
CA GLU A 28 -9.64 11.79 15.93
C GLU A 28 -9.76 10.31 15.58
N GLU A 29 -10.66 10.00 14.66
CA GLU A 29 -10.67 8.70 14.02
C GLU A 29 -9.25 8.57 13.46
N LYS A 30 -8.49 7.68 14.08
CA LYS A 30 -7.13 7.38 13.67
C LYS A 30 -7.23 6.74 12.29
N ILE A 31 -7.26 7.60 11.26
CA ILE A 31 -7.18 7.15 9.88
C ILE A 31 -5.86 6.41 9.78
N MET A 32 -5.91 5.09 9.68
CA MET A 32 -4.74 4.28 9.38
C MET A 32 -4.58 4.29 7.86
N PRO A 33 -3.63 5.07 7.32
CA PRO A 33 -3.35 5.04 5.88
C PRO A 33 -2.81 3.66 5.50
N LEU A 34 -2.82 3.36 4.22
CA LEU A 34 -2.08 2.22 3.69
C LEU A 34 -0.64 2.24 4.23
N VAL A 35 -0.17 1.08 4.65
CA VAL A 35 1.21 0.90 5.15
C VAL A 35 2.04 0.13 4.12
N THR A 36 3.35 0.31 4.16
CA THR A 36 4.25 -0.51 3.34
C THR A 36 4.36 -1.92 3.90
N SER A 37 4.73 -2.89 3.05
CA SER A 37 4.94 -4.27 3.49
C SER A 37 6.13 -4.43 4.44
N LYS A 38 7.12 -3.52 4.42
CA LYS A 38 8.40 -3.63 5.15
C LYS A 38 8.23 -3.87 6.65
N GLU A 39 7.58 -2.92 7.35
CA GLU A 39 7.42 -3.07 8.80
C GLU A 39 6.49 -4.23 9.18
N MET A 40 5.48 -4.47 8.36
CA MET A 40 4.52 -5.56 8.53
C MET A 40 5.25 -6.91 8.48
N LEU A 41 6.07 -7.13 7.45
CA LEU A 41 6.84 -8.36 7.26
C LEU A 41 7.96 -8.52 8.29
N LEU A 42 8.65 -7.45 8.67
CA LEU A 42 9.67 -7.50 9.74
C LEU A 42 9.06 -7.86 11.11
N LYS A 43 7.86 -7.36 11.42
CA LYS A 43 7.12 -7.76 12.63
C LYS A 43 6.70 -9.22 12.56
N ALA A 44 6.22 -9.68 11.41
CA ALA A 44 5.84 -11.08 11.20
C ALA A 44 7.03 -12.03 11.36
N GLN A 45 8.17 -11.71 10.74
CA GLN A 45 9.40 -12.47 10.88
C GLN A 45 9.86 -12.58 12.33
N LYS A 46 9.89 -11.45 13.05
CA LYS A 46 10.26 -11.43 14.47
C LYS A 46 9.27 -12.17 15.35
N GLY A 47 7.98 -12.12 15.01
CA GLY A 47 6.89 -12.76 15.76
C GLY A 47 6.68 -14.22 15.41
N GLY A 48 7.33 -14.76 14.36
CA GLY A 48 7.16 -16.13 13.90
C GLY A 48 5.79 -16.43 13.32
N TYR A 49 5.17 -15.45 12.63
CA TYR A 49 3.89 -15.62 11.93
C TYR A 49 3.98 -15.13 10.49
N ALA A 50 3.01 -15.49 9.66
CA ALA A 50 2.90 -15.03 8.28
C ALA A 50 1.81 -13.94 8.15
N VAL A 51 1.98 -13.05 7.18
CA VAL A 51 0.94 -12.09 6.75
C VAL A 51 0.23 -12.68 5.55
N GLY A 52 -1.09 -12.74 5.58
CA GLY A 52 -1.89 -13.16 4.42
C GLY A 52 -1.84 -12.10 3.32
N ALA A 53 -1.60 -12.55 2.08
CA ALA A 53 -1.62 -11.75 0.88
C ALA A 53 -2.68 -12.33 -0.07
N PHE A 54 -3.67 -11.53 -0.44
CA PHE A 54 -4.86 -12.01 -1.15
C PHE A 54 -5.14 -11.19 -2.40
N ASN A 55 -5.28 -11.88 -3.53
CA ASN A 55 -5.68 -11.26 -4.78
C ASN A 55 -7.12 -10.74 -4.69
N ALA A 56 -7.33 -9.52 -5.16
CA ALA A 56 -8.64 -8.90 -5.20
C ALA A 56 -8.96 -8.38 -6.61
N GLU A 57 -10.01 -8.96 -7.22
CA GLU A 57 -10.43 -8.63 -8.58
C GLU A 57 -11.52 -7.56 -8.63
N ASN A 58 -12.11 -7.20 -7.49
CA ASN A 58 -13.20 -6.22 -7.41
C ASN A 58 -13.34 -5.64 -6.00
N MET A 59 -14.18 -4.62 -5.87
CA MET A 59 -14.45 -3.94 -4.61
C MET A 59 -14.99 -4.88 -3.53
N GLU A 60 -15.85 -5.82 -3.88
CA GLU A 60 -16.46 -6.75 -2.93
C GLU A 60 -15.41 -7.66 -2.29
N MET A 61 -14.43 -8.12 -3.06
CA MET A 61 -13.29 -8.91 -2.55
C MET A 61 -12.44 -8.06 -1.62
N VAL A 62 -12.08 -6.84 -1.98
CA VAL A 62 -11.33 -5.92 -1.12
C VAL A 62 -12.04 -5.72 0.22
N LYS A 63 -13.34 -5.45 0.21
CA LYS A 63 -14.14 -5.29 1.43
C LYS A 63 -14.17 -6.54 2.29
N ALA A 64 -14.38 -7.70 1.68
CA ALA A 64 -14.42 -8.98 2.40
C ALA A 64 -13.08 -9.32 3.05
N ILE A 65 -11.97 -9.09 2.34
CA ILE A 65 -10.62 -9.35 2.85
C ILE A 65 -10.30 -8.42 4.03
N ILE A 66 -10.57 -7.12 3.90
CA ILE A 66 -10.33 -6.15 4.98
C ILE A 66 -11.25 -6.43 6.19
N GLN A 67 -12.51 -6.79 5.96
CA GLN A 67 -13.42 -7.17 7.04
C GLN A 67 -12.91 -8.40 7.80
N ALA A 68 -12.46 -9.43 7.11
CA ALA A 68 -11.87 -10.62 7.75
C ALA A 68 -10.61 -10.26 8.55
N ALA A 69 -9.75 -9.38 8.03
CA ALA A 69 -8.57 -8.88 8.73
C ALA A 69 -8.94 -8.14 10.02
N GLU A 70 -9.98 -7.29 10.00
CA GLU A 70 -10.52 -6.60 11.17
C GLU A 70 -11.04 -7.58 12.23
N GLU A 71 -11.85 -8.57 11.83
CA GLU A 71 -12.39 -9.59 12.73
C GLU A 71 -11.28 -10.40 13.42
N LEU A 72 -10.20 -10.72 12.68
CA LEU A 72 -9.05 -11.46 13.17
C LEU A 72 -7.99 -10.58 13.83
N LYS A 73 -8.11 -9.25 13.77
CA LYS A 73 -7.10 -8.28 14.22
C LYS A 73 -5.73 -8.55 13.63
N ALA A 74 -5.69 -8.90 12.36
CA ALA A 74 -4.50 -9.30 11.63
C ALA A 74 -4.13 -8.28 10.55
N PRO A 75 -2.82 -8.02 10.33
CA PRO A 75 -2.39 -7.25 9.17
C PRO A 75 -2.70 -8.03 7.88
N VAL A 76 -2.91 -7.32 6.78
CA VAL A 76 -3.25 -7.94 5.50
C VAL A 76 -2.63 -7.21 4.32
N MET A 77 -2.25 -7.97 3.28
CA MET A 77 -1.87 -7.47 1.97
C MET A 77 -3.00 -7.73 0.98
N ILE A 78 -3.41 -6.70 0.27
CA ILE A 78 -4.29 -6.79 -0.89
C ILE A 78 -3.40 -6.79 -2.12
N GLN A 79 -3.54 -7.79 -2.97
CA GLN A 79 -2.73 -7.95 -4.18
C GLN A 79 -3.54 -7.73 -5.44
N THR A 80 -2.89 -7.20 -6.47
CA THR A 80 -3.39 -7.16 -7.83
C THR A 80 -2.30 -7.62 -8.79
N THR A 81 -2.66 -8.46 -9.75
CA THR A 81 -1.77 -8.97 -10.79
C THR A 81 -1.86 -8.13 -12.07
N PRO A 82 -0.98 -8.33 -13.07
CA PRO A 82 -1.10 -7.68 -14.37
C PRO A 82 -2.45 -7.89 -15.04
N SER A 83 -3.06 -9.08 -14.93
CA SER A 83 -4.40 -9.33 -15.46
C SER A 83 -5.48 -8.52 -14.76
N THR A 84 -5.41 -8.44 -13.43
CA THR A 84 -6.30 -7.64 -12.61
C THR A 84 -6.25 -6.16 -13.01
N VAL A 85 -5.05 -5.58 -13.08
CA VAL A 85 -4.90 -4.15 -13.42
C VAL A 85 -5.20 -3.85 -14.89
N LYS A 86 -5.07 -4.82 -15.78
CA LYS A 86 -5.54 -4.71 -17.17
C LYS A 86 -7.05 -4.59 -17.24
N TYR A 87 -7.77 -5.25 -16.34
CA TYR A 87 -9.22 -5.16 -16.22
C TYR A 87 -9.68 -3.84 -15.60
N GLY A 88 -9.11 -3.46 -14.42
CA GLY A 88 -9.64 -2.38 -13.61
C GLY A 88 -8.73 -1.16 -13.42
N THR A 89 -7.52 -1.15 -13.97
CA THR A 89 -6.43 -0.16 -13.83
C THR A 89 -5.84 -0.04 -12.42
N VAL A 90 -4.57 0.35 -12.32
CA VAL A 90 -3.90 0.54 -11.02
C VAL A 90 -4.57 1.63 -10.19
N GLU A 91 -5.03 2.71 -10.81
CA GLU A 91 -5.68 3.84 -10.14
C GLU A 91 -7.02 3.43 -9.51
N THR A 92 -7.80 2.59 -10.19
CA THR A 92 -9.07 2.10 -9.67
C THR A 92 -8.86 1.25 -8.41
N TYR A 93 -7.92 0.30 -8.45
CA TYR A 93 -7.65 -0.53 -7.28
C TYR A 93 -7.03 0.28 -6.14
N ALA A 94 -6.12 1.21 -6.43
CA ALA A 94 -5.58 2.12 -5.43
C ALA A 94 -6.68 2.92 -4.73
N ALA A 95 -7.64 3.47 -5.49
CA ALA A 95 -8.75 4.22 -4.92
C ALA A 95 -9.68 3.35 -4.04
N ILE A 96 -10.03 2.15 -4.49
CA ILE A 96 -10.88 1.22 -3.73
C ILE A 96 -10.19 0.80 -2.43
N VAL A 97 -8.94 0.36 -2.51
CA VAL A 97 -8.20 -0.14 -1.35
C VAL A 97 -7.92 0.99 -0.36
N ALA A 98 -7.53 2.18 -0.82
CA ALA A 98 -7.32 3.34 0.04
C ALA A 98 -8.60 3.74 0.79
N ALA A 99 -9.76 3.73 0.11
CA ALA A 99 -11.05 4.08 0.71
C ALA A 99 -11.49 3.07 1.80
N GLU A 100 -11.21 1.79 1.62
CA GLU A 100 -11.56 0.77 2.61
C GLU A 100 -10.50 0.69 3.73
N ALA A 101 -9.21 0.80 3.40
CA ALA A 101 -8.13 0.83 4.39
C ALA A 101 -8.24 2.02 5.36
N ALA A 102 -8.72 3.17 4.90
CA ALA A 102 -8.96 4.33 5.76
C ALA A 102 -9.95 4.09 6.90
N LYS A 103 -10.81 3.08 6.78
CA LYS A 103 -11.79 2.67 7.79
C LYS A 103 -11.26 1.56 8.70
N ALA A 104 -10.15 0.94 8.32
CA ALA A 104 -9.59 -0.21 9.02
C ALA A 104 -8.80 0.20 10.26
N SER A 105 -8.85 -0.62 11.30
CA SER A 105 -8.02 -0.49 12.50
C SER A 105 -6.74 -1.34 12.43
N VAL A 106 -6.66 -2.23 11.44
CA VAL A 106 -5.51 -3.09 11.18
C VAL A 106 -4.65 -2.56 10.02
N PRO A 107 -3.34 -2.86 9.98
CA PRO A 107 -2.49 -2.48 8.87
C PRO A 107 -2.94 -3.15 7.57
N VAL A 108 -3.11 -2.34 6.50
CA VAL A 108 -3.42 -2.80 5.14
C VAL A 108 -2.31 -2.33 4.20
N CYS A 109 -1.79 -3.24 3.40
CA CYS A 109 -0.81 -2.97 2.34
C CYS A 109 -1.44 -3.24 0.98
N LEU A 110 -1.19 -2.37 0.01
CA LEU A 110 -1.56 -2.61 -1.39
C LEU A 110 -0.32 -2.98 -2.18
N HIS A 111 -0.34 -4.14 -2.81
CA HIS A 111 0.80 -4.76 -3.48
C HIS A 111 0.51 -5.05 -4.96
N LEU A 112 1.46 -4.70 -5.83
CA LEU A 112 1.50 -5.21 -7.19
C LEU A 112 2.21 -6.55 -7.18
N ASP A 113 1.48 -7.62 -7.51
CA ASP A 113 1.95 -8.99 -7.58
C ASP A 113 2.31 -9.34 -9.04
N HIS A 114 3.42 -10.05 -9.26
CA HIS A 114 3.94 -10.41 -10.59
C HIS A 114 4.03 -9.24 -11.59
N GLY A 115 4.49 -8.07 -11.14
CA GLY A 115 4.67 -6.91 -12.03
C GLY A 115 5.49 -7.26 -13.27
N SER A 116 4.90 -7.13 -14.45
CA SER A 116 5.45 -7.66 -15.70
C SER A 116 6.43 -6.71 -16.40
N SER A 117 6.58 -5.48 -15.92
CA SER A 117 7.49 -4.49 -16.49
C SER A 117 7.84 -3.36 -15.51
N PHE A 118 8.95 -2.68 -15.80
CA PHE A 118 9.32 -1.46 -15.11
C PHE A 118 8.21 -0.42 -15.14
N GLU A 119 7.60 -0.20 -16.31
CA GLU A 119 6.55 0.79 -16.50
C GLU A 119 5.33 0.51 -15.64
N LEU A 120 4.91 -0.76 -15.53
CA LEU A 120 3.77 -1.15 -14.68
C LEU A 120 4.09 -0.93 -13.20
N ALA A 121 5.30 -1.27 -12.74
CA ALA A 121 5.73 -0.99 -11.38
C ALA A 121 5.71 0.51 -11.07
N MET A 122 6.19 1.35 -12.02
CA MET A 122 6.14 2.81 -11.88
C MET A 122 4.69 3.34 -11.83
N GLN A 123 3.80 2.83 -12.67
CA GLN A 123 2.38 3.21 -12.66
C GLN A 123 1.72 2.83 -11.33
N ALA A 124 2.00 1.64 -10.81
CA ALA A 124 1.47 1.19 -9.52
C ALA A 124 1.95 2.09 -8.37
N MET A 125 3.25 2.37 -8.27
CA MET A 125 3.78 3.28 -7.25
C MET A 125 3.20 4.69 -7.38
N HIS A 126 3.07 5.20 -8.59
CA HIS A 126 2.45 6.51 -8.84
C HIS A 126 0.97 6.55 -8.43
N ALA A 127 0.24 5.46 -8.62
CA ALA A 127 -1.16 5.34 -8.22
C ALA A 127 -1.36 5.21 -6.71
N GLY A 128 -0.31 4.93 -5.92
CA GLY A 128 -0.37 4.82 -4.46
C GLY A 128 -0.25 3.39 -3.93
N TYR A 129 0.29 2.47 -4.71
CA TYR A 129 0.68 1.15 -4.20
C TYR A 129 1.81 1.31 -3.20
N THR A 130 1.72 0.58 -2.11
CA THR A 130 2.67 0.66 -0.98
C THR A 130 3.66 -0.51 -0.92
N SER A 131 3.61 -1.37 -1.93
CA SER A 131 4.53 -2.48 -2.17
C SER A 131 4.43 -2.89 -3.64
N VAL A 132 5.52 -3.27 -4.26
CA VAL A 132 5.53 -3.74 -5.65
C VAL A 132 6.43 -4.96 -5.79
N MET A 133 6.10 -5.83 -6.75
CA MET A 133 6.97 -6.90 -7.21
C MET A 133 7.30 -6.68 -8.69
N ILE A 134 8.53 -6.99 -9.07
CA ILE A 134 8.95 -7.16 -10.46
C ILE A 134 9.28 -8.62 -10.71
N ASP A 135 8.57 -9.24 -11.64
CA ASP A 135 8.80 -10.62 -12.02
C ASP A 135 9.73 -10.71 -13.24
N GLY A 136 11.02 -10.93 -12.97
CA GLY A 136 12.06 -11.17 -13.96
C GLY A 136 12.40 -12.65 -14.12
N SER A 137 11.63 -13.60 -13.60
CA SER A 137 11.93 -15.05 -13.59
C SER A 137 12.08 -15.66 -14.99
N LYS A 138 11.51 -15.02 -16.01
CA LYS A 138 11.62 -15.43 -17.41
C LYS A 138 12.89 -14.94 -18.10
N LEU A 139 13.59 -13.98 -17.50
CA LEU A 139 14.82 -13.41 -18.02
C LEU A 139 16.03 -14.25 -17.62
N ASP A 140 17.13 -14.06 -18.32
CA ASP A 140 18.41 -14.55 -17.85
C ASP A 140 18.81 -13.84 -16.55
N PHE A 141 19.59 -14.49 -15.69
CA PHE A 141 19.94 -14.00 -14.35
C PHE A 141 20.48 -12.55 -14.36
N GLU A 142 21.37 -12.22 -15.28
CA GLU A 142 21.94 -10.86 -15.41
C GLU A 142 20.87 -9.83 -15.83
N ASP A 143 19.96 -10.21 -16.69
CA ASP A 143 18.88 -9.36 -17.15
C ASP A 143 17.83 -9.17 -16.06
N ASN A 144 17.52 -10.21 -15.29
CA ASN A 144 16.66 -10.12 -14.11
C ASN A 144 17.25 -9.15 -13.07
N ILE A 145 18.54 -9.29 -12.74
CA ILE A 145 19.23 -8.34 -11.84
C ILE A 145 19.10 -6.90 -12.35
N ARG A 146 19.34 -6.68 -13.64
CA ARG A 146 19.28 -5.33 -14.22
C ARG A 146 17.87 -4.71 -14.11
N GLU A 147 16.85 -5.45 -14.48
CA GLU A 147 15.47 -4.96 -14.44
C GLU A 147 14.99 -4.79 -12.99
N THR A 148 15.27 -5.75 -12.12
CA THR A 148 14.96 -5.64 -10.69
C THR A 148 15.64 -4.44 -10.06
N ARG A 149 16.92 -4.21 -10.32
CA ARG A 149 17.67 -3.07 -9.80
C ARG A 149 17.03 -1.73 -10.21
N ARG A 150 16.59 -1.59 -11.46
CA ARG A 150 15.91 -0.38 -11.94
C ARG A 150 14.64 -0.07 -11.14
N VAL A 151 13.83 -1.09 -10.85
CA VAL A 151 12.62 -0.93 -10.04
C VAL A 151 12.99 -0.64 -8.59
N ALA A 152 13.92 -1.40 -8.01
CA ALA A 152 14.34 -1.27 -6.62
C ALA A 152 14.92 0.12 -6.31
N ASP A 153 15.75 0.69 -7.21
CA ASP A 153 16.31 2.04 -7.03
C ASP A 153 15.22 3.12 -6.93
N VAL A 154 14.17 3.03 -7.74
CA VAL A 154 13.03 3.98 -7.66
C VAL A 154 12.17 3.71 -6.44
N ALA A 155 11.86 2.45 -6.16
CA ALA A 155 11.07 2.04 -5.00
C ALA A 155 11.73 2.48 -3.69
N ALA A 156 13.06 2.30 -3.56
CA ALA A 156 13.84 2.75 -2.41
C ALA A 156 13.77 4.27 -2.22
N ALA A 157 13.81 5.06 -3.30
CA ALA A 157 13.67 6.52 -3.24
C ALA A 157 12.29 6.97 -2.73
N LEU A 158 11.28 6.12 -2.86
CA LEU A 158 9.90 6.34 -2.40
C LEU A 158 9.59 5.65 -1.06
N ASP A 159 10.57 4.96 -0.45
CA ASP A 159 10.41 4.08 0.72
C ASP A 159 9.35 2.98 0.53
N ILE A 160 9.24 2.47 -0.70
CA ILE A 160 8.34 1.38 -1.09
C ILE A 160 9.18 0.10 -1.21
N PRO A 161 8.85 -0.99 -0.52
CA PRO A 161 9.51 -2.29 -0.71
C PRO A 161 9.30 -2.83 -2.12
N CYS A 162 10.37 -3.40 -2.67
CA CYS A 162 10.36 -4.10 -3.95
C CYS A 162 10.63 -5.59 -3.71
N GLU A 163 9.74 -6.44 -4.19
CA GLU A 163 9.88 -7.88 -4.26
C GLU A 163 10.40 -8.28 -5.66
N ALA A 164 11.07 -9.41 -5.76
CA ALA A 164 11.52 -9.95 -7.03
C ALA A 164 11.51 -11.47 -7.02
N GLU A 165 11.58 -12.09 -8.19
CA GLU A 165 11.46 -13.52 -8.36
C GLU A 165 12.70 -14.14 -9.00
N LEU A 166 13.12 -15.26 -8.41
CA LEU A 166 14.13 -16.19 -8.92
C LEU A 166 13.55 -17.60 -8.99
N GLY A 167 14.06 -18.39 -9.91
CA GLY A 167 13.53 -19.72 -10.18
C GLY A 167 12.24 -19.66 -10.99
N LYS A 168 11.61 -20.81 -11.18
CA LYS A 168 10.33 -20.94 -11.90
C LYS A 168 9.48 -21.99 -11.19
N VAL A 169 8.27 -21.62 -10.84
CA VAL A 169 7.28 -22.59 -10.35
C VAL A 169 6.64 -23.25 -11.55
N GLY A 170 6.64 -24.60 -11.61
CA GLY A 170 5.99 -25.34 -12.67
C GLY A 170 4.47 -25.28 -12.58
N GLY A 171 3.79 -25.33 -13.73
CA GLY A 171 2.35 -25.21 -13.83
C GLY A 171 1.89 -23.88 -14.35
N LYS A 172 0.65 -23.52 -14.03
CA LYS A 172 0.04 -22.27 -14.48
C LYS A 172 -0.27 -21.37 -13.28
N GLU A 173 0.31 -20.18 -13.28
CA GLU A 173 0.03 -19.14 -12.33
C GLU A 173 -0.42 -17.88 -13.08
N ASP A 174 -1.66 -17.46 -12.88
CA ASP A 174 -2.31 -16.37 -13.62
C ASP A 174 -2.16 -16.54 -15.15
N ASP A 175 -1.47 -15.63 -15.82
CA ASP A 175 -1.15 -15.70 -17.26
C ASP A 175 0.24 -16.34 -17.53
N LEU A 176 0.90 -16.88 -16.49
CA LEU A 176 2.23 -17.48 -16.55
C LEU A 176 2.13 -19.00 -16.58
N GLU A 177 2.89 -19.62 -17.49
CA GLU A 177 2.96 -21.08 -17.63
C GLU A 177 4.42 -21.49 -17.74
N ALA A 178 4.86 -22.40 -16.87
CA ALA A 178 6.21 -22.96 -16.88
C ALA A 178 6.17 -24.49 -17.06
N GLU A 179 7.01 -25.00 -17.96
CA GLU A 179 7.05 -26.43 -18.30
C GLU A 179 7.71 -27.29 -17.21
N ALA A 180 8.56 -26.72 -16.35
CA ALA A 180 9.26 -27.43 -15.29
C ALA A 180 9.54 -26.54 -14.08
N ASP A 181 9.56 -27.18 -12.89
CA ASP A 181 10.04 -26.54 -11.66
C ASP A 181 11.55 -26.36 -11.70
N THR A 182 12.00 -25.12 -11.53
CA THR A 182 13.38 -24.81 -11.19
C THR A 182 13.37 -24.02 -9.90
N ASN A 183 13.53 -24.73 -8.78
CA ASN A 183 13.55 -24.11 -7.47
C ASN A 183 14.66 -23.08 -7.36
N THR A 184 14.44 -22.05 -6.57
CA THR A 184 15.42 -20.99 -6.30
C THR A 184 16.70 -21.57 -5.69
N ASP A 185 17.84 -21.32 -6.31
CA ASP A 185 19.16 -21.66 -5.74
C ASP A 185 19.53 -20.65 -4.63
N PRO A 186 19.86 -21.09 -3.41
CA PRO A 186 20.19 -20.20 -2.30
C PRO A 186 21.41 -19.30 -2.54
N GLN A 187 22.37 -19.74 -3.37
CA GLN A 187 23.55 -18.93 -3.68
C GLN A 187 23.19 -17.85 -4.70
N GLU A 188 22.42 -18.19 -5.71
CA GLU A 188 21.87 -17.21 -6.66
C GLU A 188 21.00 -16.18 -5.94
N ALA A 189 20.13 -16.60 -5.00
CA ALA A 189 19.31 -15.69 -4.22
C ALA A 189 20.15 -14.70 -3.41
N LYS A 190 21.22 -15.16 -2.79
CA LYS A 190 22.15 -14.30 -2.05
C LYS A 190 22.82 -13.27 -2.96
N GLU A 191 23.39 -13.72 -4.09
CA GLU A 191 24.02 -12.83 -5.07
C GLU A 191 23.02 -11.82 -5.63
N PHE A 192 21.81 -12.29 -5.95
CA PHE A 192 20.74 -11.44 -6.47
C PHE A 192 20.42 -10.30 -5.53
N VAL A 193 20.18 -10.58 -4.24
CA VAL A 193 19.87 -9.55 -3.23
C VAL A 193 21.04 -8.58 -3.04
N GLU A 194 22.29 -9.08 -3.02
CA GLU A 194 23.49 -8.22 -2.90
C GLU A 194 23.64 -7.27 -4.10
N ARG A 195 23.19 -7.68 -5.29
CA ARG A 195 23.33 -6.90 -6.53
C ARG A 195 22.13 -6.01 -6.85
N THR A 196 20.96 -6.33 -6.31
CA THR A 196 19.75 -5.55 -6.55
C THR A 196 19.44 -4.55 -5.44
N GLY A 197 19.95 -4.75 -4.22
CA GLY A 197 19.77 -3.87 -3.07
C GLY A 197 18.62 -4.27 -2.23
#